data_3f90f8192c50a0869e37a0665d7c8db1
#
_entry.id   3f90f8192c50a0869e37a0665d7c8db1
#
_cell.length_a   1.000
_cell.length_b   1.000
_cell.length_c   1.000
_cell.angle_alpha   90.00
_cell.angle_beta   90.00
_cell.angle_gamma   90.00
#
_symmetry.space_group_name_H-M   'P 1'
#
loop_
_entity.id
_entity.type
_entity.pdbx_description
1 polymer ?
#
loop_
_entity_poly.entity_id
_entity_poly.type
_entity_poly.pdbx_seq_one_letter_code
_entity_poly.pdbx_strand_id
1 'polypeptide(L)'
;MAKIIFTVDNINYKGGGHFATFKIANYLCSCGHGVILYSPVKAEASVRAELADGIVVSQRASFSDADYIVVPFENSAFFEKIANLKTRAKKIQWIHIDYDVWKNVVQDDTERRRRLLTAYDRIVFVSEHNRNNFLKYFPEHAEKSTVVYNF
;
A
#
# COMPACT_ATOMS: atom_id res chain seq x y z
N MET A 1 -14.41 7.10 12.73
CA MET A 1 -13.85 5.75 12.49
C MET A 1 -13.90 5.45 10.99
N ALA A 2 -12.78 5.02 10.42
CA ALA A 2 -12.70 4.68 9.00
C ALA A 2 -12.46 3.18 8.83
N LYS A 3 -12.89 2.61 7.69
CA LYS A 3 -12.57 1.25 7.27
C LYS A 3 -11.43 1.29 6.26
N ILE A 4 -10.30 0.68 6.61
CA ILE A 4 -9.05 0.72 5.84
C ILE A 4 -8.65 -0.69 5.44
N ILE A 5 -8.42 -0.90 4.16
CA ILE A 5 -7.97 -2.19 3.61
C ILE A 5 -6.55 -2.02 3.09
N PHE A 6 -5.63 -2.85 3.58
CA PHE A 6 -4.31 -3.02 3.00
C PHE A 6 -4.30 -4.27 2.12
N THR A 7 -3.85 -4.15 0.89
CA THR A 7 -3.69 -5.28 -0.04
C THR A 7 -2.26 -5.82 0.07
N VAL A 8 -2.10 -7.06 0.47
CA VAL A 8 -0.78 -7.68 0.68
C VAL A 8 -0.67 -8.93 -0.18
N ASP A 9 0.25 -8.95 -1.14
CA ASP A 9 0.39 -10.06 -2.11
C ASP A 9 0.67 -11.40 -1.42
N ASN A 10 1.61 -11.41 -0.48
CA ASN A 10 1.90 -12.57 0.37
C ASN A 10 2.15 -12.10 1.81
N ILE A 11 1.17 -12.30 2.66
CA ILE A 11 1.21 -11.81 4.04
C ILE A 11 2.30 -12.49 4.90
N ASN A 12 2.79 -13.63 4.48
CA ASN A 12 3.81 -14.38 5.21
C ASN A 12 5.25 -14.01 4.81
N TYR A 13 5.42 -13.18 3.80
CA TYR A 13 6.74 -12.71 3.41
C TYR A 13 7.32 -11.80 4.50
N LYS A 14 8.58 -12.04 4.86
CA LYS A 14 9.29 -11.28 5.90
C LYS A 14 10.24 -10.26 5.28
N GLY A 15 9.76 -9.05 5.14
CA GLY A 15 10.54 -7.93 4.62
C GLY A 15 10.20 -6.63 5.32
N GLY A 16 11.05 -5.61 5.16
CA GLY A 16 10.87 -4.31 5.80
C GLY A 16 9.52 -3.65 5.50
N GLY A 17 9.04 -3.76 4.27
CA GLY A 17 7.74 -3.22 3.86
C GLY A 17 6.56 -3.91 4.55
N HIS A 18 6.63 -5.23 4.74
CA HIS A 18 5.61 -5.97 5.49
C HIS A 18 5.61 -5.56 6.96
N PHE A 19 6.79 -5.46 7.56
CA PHE A 19 6.93 -5.03 8.94
C PHE A 19 6.37 -3.60 9.16
N ALA A 20 6.67 -2.68 8.27
CA ALA A 20 6.12 -1.32 8.29
C ALA A 20 4.59 -1.33 8.12
N THR A 21 4.07 -2.17 7.22
CA THR A 21 2.63 -2.32 7.00
C THR A 21 1.92 -2.82 8.26
N PHE A 22 2.47 -3.83 8.94
CA PHE A 22 1.89 -4.37 10.18
C PHE A 22 1.92 -3.34 11.31
N LYS A 23 3.01 -2.58 11.46
CA LYS A 23 3.09 -1.50 12.46
C LYS A 23 2.02 -0.43 12.24
N ILE A 24 1.87 0.04 11.01
CA ILE A 24 0.84 1.04 10.68
C ILE A 24 -0.57 0.46 10.88
N ALA A 25 -0.81 -0.78 10.47
CA ALA A 25 -2.08 -1.46 10.67
C ALA A 25 -2.44 -1.54 12.17
N ASN A 26 -1.50 -1.98 13.01
CA ASN A 26 -1.67 -2.04 14.45
C ASN A 26 -1.96 -0.66 15.06
N TYR A 27 -1.21 0.35 14.64
CA TYR A 27 -1.42 1.74 15.09
C TYR A 27 -2.82 2.26 14.72
N LEU A 28 -3.23 2.09 13.47
CA LEU A 28 -4.56 2.54 13.02
C LEU A 28 -5.68 1.78 13.75
N CYS A 29 -5.50 0.49 14.00
CA CYS A 29 -6.43 -0.30 14.80
C CYS A 29 -6.52 0.25 16.22
N SER A 30 -5.39 0.59 16.84
CA SER A 30 -5.37 1.19 18.20
C SER A 30 -6.03 2.57 18.25
N CYS A 31 -6.07 3.29 17.13
CA CYS A 31 -6.80 4.56 16.99
C CYS A 31 -8.32 4.37 16.76
N GLY A 32 -8.82 3.13 16.77
CA GLY A 32 -10.25 2.84 16.63
C GLY A 32 -10.72 2.70 15.18
N HIS A 33 -9.81 2.60 14.21
CA HIS A 33 -10.17 2.33 12.83
C HIS A 33 -10.41 0.83 12.59
N GLY A 34 -11.34 0.49 11.70
CA GLY A 34 -11.52 -0.86 11.22
C GLY A 34 -10.44 -1.20 10.19
N VAL A 35 -9.52 -2.10 10.52
CA VAL A 35 -8.40 -2.46 9.66
C VAL A 35 -8.53 -3.89 9.15
N ILE A 36 -8.38 -4.05 7.83
CA ILE A 36 -8.38 -5.34 7.16
C ILE A 36 -7.06 -5.48 6.40
N LEU A 37 -6.36 -6.58 6.63
CA LEU A 37 -5.27 -7.04 5.78
C LEU A 37 -5.83 -8.08 4.82
N TYR A 38 -5.91 -7.72 3.56
CA TYR A 38 -6.32 -8.64 2.50
C TYR A 38 -5.09 -9.26 1.85
N SER A 39 -5.03 -10.58 1.87
CA SER A 39 -4.01 -11.34 1.15
C SER A 39 -4.64 -12.60 0.55
N PRO A 40 -4.30 -12.95 -0.71
CA PRO A 40 -4.73 -14.24 -1.28
C PRO A 40 -4.08 -15.44 -0.58
N VAL A 41 -2.99 -15.20 0.16
CA VAL A 41 -2.26 -16.23 0.92
C VAL A 41 -2.76 -16.24 2.37
N LYS A 42 -3.06 -17.45 2.88
CA LYS A 42 -3.49 -17.64 4.28
C LYS A 42 -2.36 -17.24 5.24
N ALA A 43 -2.69 -16.42 6.23
CA ALA A 43 -1.73 -16.01 7.25
C ALA A 43 -1.32 -17.16 8.16
N GLU A 44 -0.01 -17.32 8.36
CA GLU A 44 0.55 -18.22 9.35
C GLU A 44 0.31 -17.72 10.78
N ALA A 45 0.37 -18.65 11.75
CA ALA A 45 0.17 -18.30 13.16
C ALA A 45 1.19 -17.26 13.67
N SER A 46 2.43 -17.29 13.17
CA SER A 46 3.47 -16.32 13.51
C SER A 46 3.12 -14.90 13.05
N VAL A 47 2.52 -14.77 11.88
CA VAL A 47 2.04 -13.47 11.36
C VAL A 47 0.86 -12.97 12.17
N ARG A 48 -0.09 -13.84 12.49
CA ARG A 48 -1.24 -13.50 13.33
C ARG A 48 -0.82 -12.97 14.69
N ALA A 49 0.25 -13.54 15.27
CA ALA A 49 0.78 -13.11 16.57
C ALA A 49 1.39 -11.71 16.56
N GLU A 50 1.76 -11.17 15.38
CA GLU A 50 2.31 -9.82 15.24
C GLU A 50 1.21 -8.75 15.09
N LEU A 51 -0.04 -9.16 14.89
CA LEU A 51 -1.16 -8.27 14.61
C LEU A 51 -2.07 -8.11 15.84
N ALA A 52 -2.59 -6.91 16.02
CA ALA A 52 -3.58 -6.64 17.06
C ALA A 52 -4.86 -7.47 16.83
N ASP A 53 -5.51 -7.89 17.91
CA ASP A 53 -6.70 -8.74 17.87
C ASP A 53 -7.86 -8.17 17.04
N GLY A 54 -7.96 -6.84 16.97
CA GLY A 54 -8.99 -6.15 16.20
C GLY A 54 -8.75 -6.13 14.68
N ILE A 55 -7.57 -6.57 14.21
CA ILE A 55 -7.27 -6.60 12.78
C ILE A 55 -7.85 -7.87 12.14
N VAL A 56 -8.64 -7.68 11.10
CA VAL A 56 -9.17 -8.77 10.29
C VAL A 56 -8.16 -9.12 9.21
N VAL A 57 -7.75 -10.39 9.14
CA VAL A 57 -6.97 -10.93 8.03
C VAL A 57 -7.88 -11.79 7.17
N SER A 58 -8.01 -11.46 5.89
CA SER A 58 -8.95 -12.13 5.01
C SER A 58 -8.32 -12.50 3.67
N GLN A 59 -8.65 -13.69 3.18
CA GLN A 59 -8.33 -14.12 1.81
C GLN A 59 -9.39 -13.66 0.80
N ARG A 60 -10.45 -13.02 1.27
CA ARG A 60 -11.52 -12.43 0.45
C ARG A 60 -11.73 -11.00 0.91
N ALA A 61 -11.72 -10.07 -0.04
CA ALA A 61 -11.99 -8.67 0.26
C ALA A 61 -13.22 -8.18 -0.51
N SER A 62 -14.10 -7.50 0.22
CA SER A 62 -15.07 -6.58 -0.38
C SER A 62 -14.53 -5.16 -0.19
N PHE A 63 -14.35 -4.46 -1.29
CA PHE A 63 -13.87 -3.06 -1.28
C PHE A 63 -15.04 -2.06 -1.27
N SER A 64 -16.29 -2.53 -1.35
CA SER A 64 -17.49 -1.70 -1.58
C SER A 64 -17.76 -0.70 -0.46
N ASP A 65 -17.42 -1.04 0.76
CA ASP A 65 -17.65 -0.25 1.98
C ASP A 65 -16.36 0.27 2.63
N ALA A 66 -15.23 0.15 1.95
CA ALA A 66 -13.97 0.72 2.40
C ALA A 66 -13.95 2.23 2.23
N ASP A 67 -13.36 2.93 3.19
CA ASP A 67 -13.04 4.35 3.09
C ASP A 67 -11.69 4.57 2.41
N TYR A 68 -10.73 3.68 2.69
CA TYR A 68 -9.39 3.71 2.14
C TYR A 68 -8.93 2.32 1.69
N ILE A 69 -8.25 2.28 0.55
CA ILE A 69 -7.54 1.09 0.05
C ILE A 69 -6.08 1.47 -0.12
N VAL A 70 -5.21 0.79 0.59
CA VAL A 70 -3.76 1.01 0.56
C VAL A 70 -3.09 -0.16 -0.17
N VAL A 71 -2.29 0.16 -1.18
CA VAL A 71 -1.40 -0.78 -1.86
C VAL A 71 0.02 -0.49 -1.35
N PRO A 72 0.55 -1.29 -0.41
CA PRO A 72 1.75 -0.96 0.34
C PRO A 72 3.07 -1.30 -0.35
N PHE A 73 3.02 -1.74 -1.61
CA PHE A 73 4.23 -2.10 -2.35
C PHE A 73 4.18 -1.62 -3.79
N GLU A 74 5.31 -1.12 -4.31
CA GLU A 74 5.44 -0.59 -5.65
C GLU A 74 5.28 -1.64 -6.75
N ASN A 75 5.66 -2.89 -6.47
CA ASN A 75 5.54 -4.02 -7.39
C ASN A 75 4.36 -4.96 -7.09
N SER A 76 3.41 -4.49 -6.30
CA SER A 76 2.23 -5.29 -5.95
C SER A 76 1.41 -5.66 -7.19
N ALA A 77 0.97 -6.91 -7.26
CA ALA A 77 -0.01 -7.37 -8.24
C ALA A 77 -1.36 -6.62 -8.12
N PHE A 78 -1.62 -5.99 -6.99
CA PHE A 78 -2.82 -5.19 -6.76
C PHE A 78 -2.75 -3.78 -7.34
N PHE A 79 -1.57 -3.28 -7.71
CA PHE A 79 -1.43 -1.90 -8.19
C PHE A 79 -2.39 -1.56 -9.32
N GLU A 80 -2.37 -2.33 -10.41
CA GLU A 80 -3.27 -2.12 -11.54
C GLU A 80 -4.72 -2.48 -11.20
N LYS A 81 -4.94 -3.57 -10.48
CA LYS A 81 -6.27 -4.00 -10.08
C LYS A 81 -7.00 -2.93 -9.28
N ILE A 82 -6.32 -2.32 -8.31
CA ILE A 82 -6.91 -1.24 -7.50
C ILE A 82 -7.03 0.05 -8.31
N ALA A 83 -6.06 0.38 -9.19
CA ALA A 83 -6.19 1.52 -10.09
C ALA A 83 -7.49 1.47 -10.90
N ASN A 84 -7.83 0.31 -11.46
CA ASN A 84 -9.01 0.08 -12.30
C ASN A 84 -10.30 -0.19 -11.52
N LEU A 85 -10.22 -0.34 -10.21
CA LEU A 85 -11.39 -0.63 -9.39
C LEU A 85 -12.33 0.59 -9.32
N LYS A 86 -13.61 0.37 -9.62
CA LYS A 86 -14.66 1.38 -9.42
C LYS A 86 -15.10 1.34 -7.95
N THR A 87 -14.75 2.36 -7.19
CA THR A 87 -15.05 2.46 -5.75
C THR A 87 -15.10 3.92 -5.32
N ARG A 88 -15.78 4.19 -4.20
CA ARG A 88 -15.74 5.48 -3.50
C ARG A 88 -14.54 5.61 -2.57
N ALA A 89 -13.88 4.49 -2.25
CA ALA A 89 -12.72 4.48 -1.39
C ALA A 89 -11.58 5.33 -1.96
N LYS A 90 -10.85 6.04 -1.11
CA LYS A 90 -9.62 6.71 -1.48
C LYS A 90 -8.52 5.66 -1.69
N LYS A 91 -7.84 5.75 -2.80
CA LYS A 91 -6.76 4.83 -3.20
C LYS A 91 -5.41 5.42 -2.86
N ILE A 92 -4.60 4.67 -2.14
CA ILE A 92 -3.27 5.09 -1.68
C ILE A 92 -2.24 4.08 -2.17
N GLN A 93 -1.23 4.56 -2.89
CA GLN A 93 -0.03 3.79 -3.21
C GLN A 93 1.05 4.15 -2.18
N TRP A 94 1.64 3.16 -1.53
CA TRP A 94 2.76 3.37 -0.60
C TRP A 94 4.04 2.80 -1.19
N ILE A 95 5.07 3.63 -1.31
CA ILE A 95 6.32 3.33 -2.02
C ILE A 95 7.47 3.30 -1.01
N HIS A 96 8.22 2.20 -1.01
CA HIS A 96 9.29 1.91 -0.06
C HIS A 96 10.69 1.97 -0.68
N ILE A 97 10.81 1.81 -2.01
CA ILE A 97 12.09 1.70 -2.72
C ILE A 97 12.21 2.85 -3.71
N ASP A 98 13.44 3.34 -3.93
CA ASP A 98 13.70 4.34 -4.95
C ASP A 98 13.34 3.81 -6.34
N TYR A 99 12.63 4.61 -7.09
CA TYR A 99 12.15 4.22 -8.41
C TYR A 99 13.28 3.92 -9.39
N ASP A 100 14.39 4.64 -9.30
CA ASP A 100 15.61 4.39 -10.10
C ASP A 100 16.11 2.94 -9.96
N VAL A 101 16.09 2.42 -8.73
CA VAL A 101 16.54 1.06 -8.44
C VAL A 101 15.50 0.06 -8.92
N TRP A 102 14.27 0.25 -8.50
CA TRP A 102 13.18 -0.70 -8.71
C TRP A 102 12.81 -0.85 -10.19
N LYS A 103 12.70 0.26 -10.95
CA LYS A 103 12.27 0.22 -12.35
C LYS A 103 13.19 -0.64 -13.23
N ASN A 104 14.49 -0.66 -12.93
CA ASN A 104 15.46 -1.44 -13.68
C ASN A 104 15.41 -2.93 -13.33
N VAL A 105 15.15 -3.25 -12.05
CA VAL A 105 15.05 -4.65 -11.58
C VAL A 105 13.84 -5.35 -12.17
N VAL A 106 12.69 -4.67 -12.20
CA VAL A 106 11.44 -5.26 -12.70
C VAL A 106 11.11 -4.88 -14.14
N GLN A 107 11.95 -4.07 -14.78
CA GLN A 107 11.72 -3.55 -16.14
C GLN A 107 10.35 -2.86 -16.24
N ASP A 108 10.07 -1.94 -15.32
CA ASP A 108 8.78 -1.25 -15.22
C ASP A 108 8.49 -0.41 -16.48
N ASP A 109 7.25 -0.47 -16.93
CA ASP A 109 6.73 0.43 -17.97
C ASP A 109 6.34 1.76 -17.32
N THR A 110 7.22 2.76 -17.42
CA THR A 110 7.05 4.08 -16.80
C THR A 110 5.79 4.79 -17.31
N GLU A 111 5.46 4.70 -18.60
CA GLU A 111 4.27 5.35 -19.16
C GLU A 111 2.97 4.66 -18.70
N ARG A 112 2.98 3.34 -18.60
CA ARG A 112 1.86 2.59 -18.04
C ARG A 112 1.65 2.96 -16.57
N ARG A 113 2.71 3.02 -15.78
CA ARG A 113 2.65 3.44 -14.36
C ARG A 113 2.12 4.85 -14.23
N ARG A 114 2.57 5.77 -15.05
CA ARG A 114 2.09 7.15 -15.10
C ARG A 114 0.56 7.21 -15.25
N ARG A 115 0.02 6.46 -16.20
CA ARG A 115 -1.42 6.40 -16.44
C ARG A 115 -2.17 5.81 -15.23
N LEU A 116 -1.68 4.71 -14.69
CA LEU A 116 -2.34 4.03 -13.57
C LEU A 116 -2.32 4.87 -12.28
N LEU A 117 -1.25 5.63 -12.05
CA LEU A 117 -1.13 6.50 -10.88
C LEU A 117 -2.17 7.63 -10.88
N THR A 118 -2.75 8.00 -12.01
CA THR A 118 -3.83 8.99 -12.05
C THR A 118 -5.07 8.56 -11.26
N ALA A 119 -5.27 7.25 -11.10
CA ALA A 119 -6.38 6.68 -10.35
C ALA A 119 -6.16 6.69 -8.83
N TYR A 120 -4.94 6.95 -8.37
CA TYR A 120 -4.62 7.02 -6.94
C TYR A 120 -4.81 8.44 -6.41
N ASP A 121 -5.43 8.55 -5.24
CA ASP A 121 -5.70 9.83 -4.57
C ASP A 121 -4.47 10.35 -3.84
N ARG A 122 -3.61 9.46 -3.35
CA ARG A 122 -2.37 9.77 -2.65
C ARG A 122 -1.27 8.78 -3.00
N ILE A 123 -0.04 9.29 -3.01
CA ILE A 123 1.18 8.47 -3.10
C ILE A 123 2.01 8.78 -1.86
N VAL A 124 2.26 7.78 -1.05
CA VAL A 124 2.98 7.89 0.22
C VAL A 124 4.40 7.34 0.04
N PHE A 125 5.37 8.06 0.52
CA PHE A 125 6.79 7.71 0.47
C PHE A 125 7.37 7.56 1.88
N VAL A 126 8.41 6.74 2.01
CA VAL A 126 9.06 6.50 3.31
C VAL A 126 10.11 7.55 3.68
N SER A 127 10.49 8.41 2.73
CA SER A 127 11.45 9.50 2.96
C SER A 127 11.32 10.59 1.88
N GLU A 128 11.86 11.77 2.15
CA GLU A 128 11.96 12.85 1.16
C GLU A 128 12.88 12.45 -0.01
N HIS A 129 13.95 11.72 0.25
CA HIS A 129 14.82 11.20 -0.78
C HIS A 129 14.06 10.30 -1.76
N ASN A 130 13.31 9.35 -1.23
CA ASN A 130 12.48 8.42 -2.01
C ASN A 130 11.41 9.18 -2.83
N ARG A 131 10.73 10.14 -2.21
CA ARG A 131 9.77 11.01 -2.90
C ARG A 131 10.41 11.80 -4.04
N ASN A 132 11.52 12.48 -3.79
CA ASN A 132 12.22 13.30 -4.78
C ASN A 132 12.75 12.45 -5.94
N ASN A 133 13.25 11.25 -5.67
CA ASN A 133 13.65 10.30 -6.69
C ASN A 133 12.48 9.93 -7.62
N PHE A 134 11.34 9.61 -7.05
CA PHE A 134 10.12 9.26 -7.80
C PHE A 134 9.62 10.44 -8.65
N LEU A 135 9.60 11.65 -8.09
CA LEU A 135 9.08 12.84 -8.78
C LEU A 135 9.95 13.32 -9.96
N LYS A 136 11.18 12.83 -10.11
CA LYS A 136 11.95 13.03 -11.35
C LYS A 136 11.27 12.39 -12.56
N TYR A 137 10.55 11.30 -12.36
CA TYR A 137 9.85 10.54 -13.40
C TYR A 137 8.37 10.91 -13.51
N PHE A 138 7.76 11.30 -12.41
CA PHE A 138 6.32 11.57 -12.29
C PHE A 138 6.05 12.93 -11.62
N PRO A 139 6.60 14.04 -12.18
CA PRO A 139 6.45 15.37 -11.55
C PRO A 139 5.00 15.84 -11.46
N GLU A 140 4.12 15.37 -12.33
CA GLU A 140 2.69 15.67 -12.35
C GLU A 140 1.93 15.15 -11.13
N HIS A 141 2.54 14.24 -10.36
CA HIS A 141 1.93 13.67 -9.15
C HIS A 141 2.44 14.31 -7.84
N ALA A 142 3.19 15.42 -7.93
CA ALA A 142 3.78 16.09 -6.76
C ALA A 142 2.73 16.51 -5.71
N GLU A 143 1.60 17.07 -6.13
CA GLU A 143 0.56 17.59 -5.21
C GLU A 143 -0.11 16.49 -4.38
N LYS A 144 -0.18 15.27 -4.90
CA LYS A 144 -0.75 14.13 -4.17
C LYS A 144 0.28 13.25 -3.46
N SER A 145 1.54 13.67 -3.45
CA SER A 145 2.63 12.96 -2.78
C SER A 145 2.80 13.44 -1.33
N THR A 146 3.07 12.50 -0.43
CA THR A 146 3.27 12.75 1.01
C THR A 146 4.37 11.83 1.52
N VAL A 147 5.11 12.29 2.53
CA VAL A 147 6.13 11.47 3.21
C VAL A 147 5.60 11.04 4.58
N VAL A 148 5.69 9.75 4.85
CA VAL A 148 5.44 9.15 6.17
C VAL A 148 6.64 8.26 6.48
N TYR A 149 7.48 8.68 7.42
CA TYR A 149 8.67 7.93 7.79
C TYR A 149 8.31 6.62 8.48
N ASN A 150 9.05 5.56 8.16
CA ASN A 150 8.94 4.29 8.87
C ASN A 150 9.48 4.45 10.31
N PHE A 151 8.83 3.76 11.24
CA PHE A 151 9.20 3.78 12.68
C PHE A 151 10.22 2.69 13.01
#